data_76facf4ca9a2b11a9c515f7a99cf3777
#
_entry.id   76facf4ca9a2b11a9c515f7a99cf3777
#
_cell.length_a   1.000
_cell.length_b   1.000
_cell.length_c   1.000
_cell.angle_alpha   90.00
_cell.angle_beta   90.00
_cell.angle_gamma   90.00
#
_symmetry.space_group_name_H-M   'P 1'
#
loop_
_entity.id
_entity.type
_entity.pdbx_description
1 polymer ?
#
loop_
_entity_poly.entity_id
_entity_poly.type
_entity_poly.pdbx_seq_one_letter_code
_entity_poly.pdbx_strand_id
1 'polypeptide(L)'
;AWVPGSLELGVVTTIIAKSRKYAAVICLGAVVRGETGHYDVVATQSTKAISRIALETGVPIITGILTTENSRQAVDRAGGKTGNKGYDAALSAIEMANLIVLLKEESSS
;
A
#
# COMPACT_ATOMS: atom_id res chain seq x y z
N ALA A 1 0.54 -1.28 -12.32
CA ALA A 1 1.99 -1.24 -12.62
C ALA A 1 2.76 -2.25 -11.78
N TRP A 2 3.79 -2.83 -12.35
CA TRP A 2 4.66 -3.78 -11.66
C TRP A 2 6.01 -3.14 -11.39
N VAL A 3 6.55 -3.36 -10.19
CA VAL A 3 7.87 -2.85 -9.81
C VAL A 3 8.76 -4.01 -9.37
N PRO A 4 10.10 -3.86 -9.47
CA PRO A 4 11.03 -4.95 -9.16
C PRO A 4 11.00 -5.42 -7.69
N GLY A 5 10.71 -4.53 -6.77
CA GLY A 5 10.66 -4.86 -5.35
C GLY A 5 9.92 -3.81 -4.55
N SER A 6 9.68 -4.09 -3.26
CA SER A 6 8.91 -3.21 -2.40
C SER A 6 9.55 -1.84 -2.19
N LEU A 7 10.88 -1.74 -2.24
CA LEU A 7 11.57 -0.45 -2.09
C LEU A 7 11.28 0.50 -3.26
N GLU A 8 10.97 -0.03 -4.43
CA GLU A 8 10.69 0.76 -5.63
C GLU A 8 9.26 1.28 -5.68
N LEU A 9 8.38 0.81 -4.79
CA LEU A 9 7.00 1.26 -4.71
C LEU A 9 6.90 2.77 -4.48
N GLY A 10 7.79 3.33 -3.67
CA GLY A 10 7.75 4.75 -3.34
C GLY A 10 7.85 5.66 -4.57
N VAL A 11 8.76 5.36 -5.50
CA VAL A 11 8.95 6.17 -6.70
C VAL A 11 7.71 6.14 -7.59
N VAL A 12 7.22 4.94 -7.89
CA VAL A 12 6.06 4.77 -8.77
C VAL A 12 4.80 5.34 -8.13
N THR A 13 4.61 5.10 -6.85
CA THR A 13 3.46 5.63 -6.09
C THR A 13 3.45 7.15 -6.09
N THR A 14 4.62 7.78 -5.94
CA THR A 14 4.74 9.24 -6.00
C THR A 14 4.24 9.79 -7.33
N ILE A 15 4.67 9.18 -8.43
CA ILE A 15 4.25 9.61 -9.77
C ILE A 15 2.75 9.44 -9.96
N ILE A 16 2.21 8.31 -9.56
CA ILE A 16 0.78 8.02 -9.69
C ILE A 16 -0.06 8.98 -8.84
N ALA A 17 0.32 9.18 -7.58
CA ALA A 17 -0.43 10.05 -6.67
C ALA A 17 -0.39 11.51 -7.13
N LYS A 18 0.75 11.99 -7.57
CA LYS A 18 0.91 13.37 -8.05
C LYS A 18 0.18 13.63 -9.36
N SER A 19 -0.12 12.61 -10.14
CA SER A 19 -0.87 12.77 -11.39
C SER A 19 -2.29 13.27 -11.16
N ARG A 20 -2.85 13.04 -9.98
CA ARG A 20 -4.23 13.41 -9.62
C ARG A 20 -5.29 12.73 -10.48
N LYS A 21 -4.95 11.63 -11.13
CA LYS A 21 -5.89 10.88 -11.99
C LYS A 21 -6.68 9.81 -11.24
N TYR A 22 -6.24 9.46 -10.02
CA TYR A 22 -6.82 8.36 -9.26
C TYR A 22 -7.27 8.81 -7.88
N ALA A 23 -8.40 8.29 -7.43
CA ALA A 23 -8.96 8.61 -6.11
C ALA A 23 -8.22 7.92 -4.97
N ALA A 24 -7.54 6.82 -5.25
CA ALA A 24 -6.75 6.07 -4.27
C ALA A 24 -5.70 5.23 -5.00
N VAL A 25 -4.65 4.87 -4.30
CA VAL A 25 -3.60 3.98 -4.81
C VAL A 25 -3.46 2.80 -3.85
N ILE A 26 -3.38 1.61 -4.39
CA ILE A 26 -3.18 0.40 -3.60
C ILE A 26 -1.81 -0.17 -3.95
N CYS A 27 -0.98 -0.35 -2.93
CA CYS A 27 0.34 -0.96 -3.07
C CYS A 27 0.29 -2.39 -2.56
N LEU A 28 0.49 -3.34 -3.44
CA LEU A 28 0.47 -4.76 -3.10
C LEU A 28 1.87 -5.36 -3.21
N GLY A 29 2.20 -6.22 -2.29
CA GLY A 29 3.48 -6.93 -2.32
C GLY A 29 3.65 -7.83 -1.13
N ALA A 30 4.78 -8.54 -1.11
CA ALA A 30 5.13 -9.40 0.00
C ALA A 30 6.63 -9.24 0.29
N VAL A 31 6.95 -9.06 1.56
CA VAL A 31 8.33 -9.06 2.04
C VAL A 31 8.49 -10.30 2.91
N VAL A 32 9.21 -11.27 2.40
CA VAL A 32 9.45 -12.54 3.09
C VAL A 32 10.82 -12.50 3.73
N ARG A 33 10.89 -12.84 4.99
CA ARG A 33 12.16 -12.90 5.71
C ARG A 33 13.05 -13.97 5.10
N GLY A 34 14.22 -13.55 4.63
CA GLY A 34 15.21 -14.45 4.05
C GLY A 34 16.40 -14.61 4.97
N GLU A 35 17.45 -15.23 4.44
CA GLU A 35 18.70 -15.48 5.19
C GLU A 35 19.55 -14.22 5.36
N THR A 36 19.28 -13.17 4.60
CA THR A 36 20.15 -12.00 4.48
C THR A 36 19.88 -10.88 5.47
N GLY A 37 18.86 -10.93 6.28
CA GLY A 37 18.55 -9.89 7.25
C GLY A 37 18.05 -8.54 6.70
N HIS A 38 17.81 -8.43 5.41
CA HIS A 38 17.31 -7.18 4.81
C HIS A 38 15.80 -6.99 5.01
N TYR A 39 15.14 -7.96 5.57
CA TYR A 39 13.69 -7.97 5.78
C TYR A 39 13.17 -6.71 6.48
N ASP A 40 13.74 -6.38 7.64
CA ASP A 40 13.26 -5.24 8.43
C ASP A 40 13.50 -3.90 7.73
N VAL A 41 14.63 -3.78 7.04
CA VAL A 41 14.95 -2.56 6.29
C VAL A 41 13.96 -2.36 5.15
N VAL A 42 13.71 -3.40 4.36
CA VAL A 42 12.78 -3.33 3.23
C VAL A 42 11.37 -2.98 3.70
N ALA A 43 10.88 -3.67 4.72
CA ALA A 43 9.53 -3.44 5.25
C ALA A 43 9.39 -2.01 5.79
N THR A 44 10.35 -1.55 6.58
CA THR A 44 10.31 -0.22 7.21
C THR A 44 10.40 0.89 6.18
N GLN A 45 11.34 0.81 5.25
CA GLN A 45 11.53 1.86 4.25
C GLN A 45 10.37 1.95 3.27
N SER A 46 9.82 0.83 2.86
CA SER A 46 8.64 0.80 1.99
C SER A 46 7.45 1.48 2.66
N THR A 47 7.19 1.17 3.91
CA THR A 47 6.08 1.75 4.67
C THR A 47 6.26 3.25 4.87
N LYS A 48 7.46 3.70 5.22
CA LYS A 48 7.75 5.12 5.42
C LYS A 48 7.56 5.93 4.14
N ALA A 49 8.03 5.41 3.00
CA ALA A 49 7.90 6.10 1.73
C ALA A 49 6.42 6.26 1.35
N ILE A 50 5.64 5.21 1.48
CA ILE A 50 4.21 5.22 1.16
C ILE A 50 3.45 6.19 2.06
N SER A 51 3.71 6.18 3.37
CA SER A 51 3.06 7.09 4.32
C SER A 51 3.36 8.54 4.03
N ARG A 52 4.60 8.86 3.70
CA ARG A 52 5.00 10.22 3.35
C ARG A 52 4.24 10.73 2.13
N ILE A 53 4.15 9.93 1.08
CA ILE A 53 3.48 10.32 -0.15
C ILE A 53 2.00 10.59 0.08
N ALA A 54 1.34 9.77 0.88
CA ALA A 54 -0.06 9.97 1.23
C ALA A 54 -0.28 11.32 1.91
N LEU A 55 0.56 11.66 2.87
CA LEU A 55 0.47 12.94 3.58
C LEU A 55 0.78 14.14 2.68
N GLU A 56 1.79 14.03 1.83
CA GLU A 56 2.20 15.12 0.93
C GLU A 56 1.17 15.40 -0.16
N THR A 57 0.53 14.36 -0.68
CA THR A 57 -0.40 14.51 -1.81
C THR A 57 -1.85 14.61 -1.41
N GLY A 58 -2.21 14.14 -0.21
CA GLY A 58 -3.61 14.03 0.19
C GLY A 58 -4.37 12.92 -0.53
N VAL A 59 -3.69 12.11 -1.32
CA VAL A 59 -4.28 10.94 -1.99
C VAL A 59 -4.17 9.74 -1.05
N PRO A 60 -5.27 9.03 -0.77
CA PRO A 60 -5.19 7.84 0.08
C PRO A 60 -4.38 6.75 -0.60
N ILE A 61 -3.38 6.25 0.12
CA ILE A 61 -2.51 5.18 -0.36
C ILE A 61 -2.64 4.03 0.64
N ILE A 62 -3.19 2.94 0.16
CA ILE A 62 -3.49 1.78 0.99
C ILE A 62 -2.38 0.74 0.79
N THR A 63 -1.85 0.23 1.89
CA THR A 63 -0.81 -0.78 1.83
C THR A 63 -1.41 -2.17 2.02
N GLY A 64 -1.23 -3.00 1.01
CA GLY A 64 -1.51 -4.43 1.10
C GLY A 64 -0.20 -5.22 1.07
N ILE A 65 0.85 -4.70 1.71
CA ILE A 65 2.17 -5.34 1.74
C ILE A 65 2.21 -6.32 2.91
N LEU A 66 2.46 -7.58 2.57
CA LEU A 66 2.63 -8.63 3.56
C LEU A 66 4.08 -8.66 4.04
N THR A 67 4.27 -8.78 5.35
CA THR A 67 5.58 -9.01 5.95
C THR A 67 5.52 -10.33 6.69
N THR A 68 6.20 -11.35 6.19
CA THR A 68 6.07 -12.71 6.69
C THR A 68 7.42 -13.37 6.88
N GLU A 69 7.43 -14.42 7.73
CA GLU A 69 8.65 -15.20 7.98
C GLU A 69 9.00 -16.12 6.82
N ASN A 70 7.99 -16.58 6.06
CA ASN A 70 8.19 -17.51 4.94
C ASN A 70 7.11 -17.35 3.87
N SER A 71 7.36 -17.96 2.72
CA SER A 71 6.46 -17.88 1.57
C SER A 71 5.08 -18.49 1.84
N ARG A 72 5.00 -19.51 2.68
CA ARG A 72 3.73 -20.14 3.03
C ARG A 72 2.82 -19.16 3.76
N GLN A 73 3.37 -18.40 4.71
CA GLN A 73 2.59 -17.37 5.40
C GLN A 73 2.10 -16.29 4.43
N ALA A 74 2.92 -15.92 3.45
CA ALA A 74 2.52 -14.94 2.45
C ALA A 74 1.34 -15.46 1.63
N VAL A 75 1.37 -16.71 1.18
CA VAL A 75 0.27 -17.32 0.44
C VAL A 75 -0.99 -17.39 1.30
N ASP A 76 -0.87 -17.80 2.55
CA ASP A 76 -2.02 -17.93 3.46
C ASP A 76 -2.75 -16.59 3.69
N ARG A 77 -2.01 -15.48 3.71
CA ARG A 77 -2.57 -14.14 3.92
C ARG A 77 -3.00 -13.44 2.64
N ALA A 78 -2.63 -13.99 1.49
CA ALA A 78 -2.98 -13.43 0.18
C ALA A 78 -4.17 -14.14 -0.48
N GLY A 79 -5.04 -14.73 0.30
CA GLY A 79 -6.22 -15.44 -0.19
C GLY A 79 -6.24 -16.92 0.17
N GLY A 80 -5.25 -17.37 0.97
CA GLY A 80 -5.19 -18.73 1.49
C GLY A 80 -5.96 -18.87 2.80
N LYS A 81 -5.36 -19.57 3.77
CA LYS A 81 -6.04 -19.96 5.00
C LYS A 81 -6.34 -18.82 5.98
N THR A 82 -5.52 -17.77 6.00
CA THR A 82 -5.59 -16.72 7.03
C THR A 82 -6.18 -15.40 6.52
N GLY A 83 -6.65 -15.34 5.30
CA GLY A 83 -7.33 -14.16 4.79
C GLY A 83 -6.81 -13.70 3.44
N ASN A 84 -7.22 -12.50 3.05
CA ASN A 84 -6.85 -11.90 1.79
C ASN A 84 -6.51 -10.42 2.00
N LYS A 85 -5.22 -10.14 2.12
CA LYS A 85 -4.73 -8.77 2.36
C LYS A 85 -5.08 -7.83 1.21
N GLY A 86 -5.04 -8.32 -0.02
CA GLY A 86 -5.41 -7.53 -1.19
C GLY A 86 -6.89 -7.14 -1.20
N TYR A 87 -7.74 -8.06 -0.82
CA TYR A 87 -9.18 -7.79 -0.70
C TYR A 87 -9.45 -6.72 0.35
N ASP A 88 -8.82 -6.85 1.52
CA ASP A 88 -8.95 -5.87 2.60
C ASP A 88 -8.45 -4.50 2.17
N ALA A 89 -7.35 -4.45 1.44
CA ALA A 89 -6.81 -3.20 0.91
C ALA A 89 -7.78 -2.53 -0.06
N ALA A 90 -8.43 -3.31 -0.92
CA ALA A 90 -9.41 -2.78 -1.86
C ALA A 90 -10.61 -2.16 -1.15
N LEU A 91 -11.13 -2.80 -0.10
CA LEU A 91 -12.22 -2.26 0.70
C LEU A 91 -11.81 -0.95 1.38
N SER A 92 -10.61 -0.89 1.94
CA SER A 92 -10.09 0.32 2.58
C SER A 92 -9.92 1.46 1.58
N ALA A 93 -9.48 1.17 0.36
CA ALA A 93 -9.33 2.17 -0.68
C ALA A 93 -10.67 2.80 -1.07
N ILE A 94 -11.71 1.98 -1.23
CA ILE A 94 -13.06 2.46 -1.54
C ILE A 94 -13.57 3.34 -0.40
N GLU A 95 -13.44 2.90 0.83
CA GLU A 95 -13.87 3.65 2.01
C GLU A 95 -13.18 4.99 2.10
N MET A 96 -11.85 5.04 1.95
CA MET A 96 -11.08 6.27 2.03
C MET A 96 -11.38 7.22 0.88
N ALA A 97 -11.55 6.71 -0.33
CA ALA A 97 -11.89 7.55 -1.47
C ALA A 97 -13.24 8.24 -1.27
N ASN A 98 -14.23 7.51 -0.78
CA ASN A 98 -15.55 8.07 -0.49
C ASN A 98 -15.51 9.09 0.65
N LEU A 99 -14.77 8.80 1.70
CA LEU A 99 -14.62 9.72 2.83
C LEU A 99 -14.00 11.05 2.40
N ILE A 100 -12.96 10.99 1.58
CA ILE A 100 -12.29 12.21 1.12
C ILE A 100 -13.22 13.08 0.27
N VAL A 101 -14.04 12.48 -0.58
CA VAL A 101 -15.05 13.22 -1.35
C VAL A 101 -16.01 13.95 -0.41
N LEU A 102 -16.51 13.27 0.61
CA LEU A 102 -17.41 13.88 1.59
C LEU A 102 -16.76 15.04 2.34
N LEU A 103 -15.53 14.85 2.79
CA LEU A 103 -14.81 15.90 3.53
C LEU A 103 -14.53 17.14 2.65
N LYS A 104 -14.21 16.94 1.40
CA LYS A 104 -14.00 18.05 0.46
C LYS A 104 -15.29 18.79 0.15
N GLU A 105 -16.40 18.10 0.04
CA GLU A 105 -17.72 18.74 -0.14
C GLU A 105 -18.09 19.59 1.05
N GLU A 106 -17.87 19.10 2.28
CA GLU A 106 -18.10 19.88 3.50
C GLU A 106 -17.22 21.12 3.56
N SER A 107 -15.95 21.01 3.13
CA SER A 107 -15.03 22.14 3.13
C SER A 107 -15.38 23.19 2.09
N SER A 108 -16.09 22.80 1.02
CA SER A 108 -16.49 23.70 -0.06
C SER A 108 -17.78 24.48 0.25
N SER A 109 -18.52 24.01 1.22
CA SER A 109 -19.75 24.66 1.64
C SER A 109 -19.52 25.58 2.82
#